data_01b8625397323601deb69293e46fbe7a
#
_entry.id   01b8625397323601deb69293e46fbe7a
#
_cell.length_a   1.000
_cell.length_b   1.000
_cell.length_c   1.000
_cell.angle_alpha   90.00
_cell.angle_beta   90.00
_cell.angle_gamma   90.00
#
_symmetry.space_group_name_H-M   'P 1'
#
loop_
_entity.id
_entity.type
_entity.pdbx_description
1 polymer ?
#
loop_
_entity_poly.entity_id
_entity_poly.type
_entity_poly.pdbx_seq_one_letter_code
_entity_poly.pdbx_strand_id
1 'polypeptide(L)'
;MAGCQSYQWAAQYPNMIKAILPFCASSKTSTHNHVFLEGVKAALTADKKWNKGNYKKQPLEGLKAFGRVYAGWAFSQDFYRDKLYKKFGFKNAEELLKDWANDHAKNWDANNLLSKLKTWQLNDISKGPIYKNNYIKALKSIRAKTILMPCNQDLYFRTEDNKFEKKFISRSSLRPVDSPFGHCAANPGNDKNFEKQLDKNIKELLN
;
A
#
# COMPACT_ATOMS: atom_id res chain seq x y z
N MET A 1 3.40 -0.83 2.22
CA MET A 1 3.81 -1.19 3.62
C MET A 1 4.93 -0.30 4.16
N ALA A 2 5.99 0.01 3.40
CA ALA A 2 7.09 0.85 3.90
C ALA A 2 6.62 2.22 4.42
N GLY A 3 5.68 2.90 3.72
CA GLY A 3 5.11 4.14 4.21
C GLY A 3 4.36 4.01 5.54
N CYS A 4 3.63 2.90 5.75
CA CYS A 4 2.99 2.62 7.04
C CYS A 4 4.03 2.43 8.16
N GLN A 5 5.15 1.77 7.85
CA GLN A 5 6.26 1.61 8.81
C GLN A 5 6.89 2.95 9.15
N SER A 6 7.05 3.87 8.19
CA SER A 6 7.61 5.20 8.46
C SER A 6 6.76 6.00 9.46
N TYR A 7 5.44 5.94 9.37
CA TYR A 7 4.53 6.51 10.36
C TYR A 7 4.70 5.84 11.74
N GLN A 8 4.79 4.50 11.75
CA GLN A 8 4.95 3.75 12.99
C GLN A 8 6.24 4.15 13.71
N TRP A 9 7.36 4.22 13.00
CA TRP A 9 8.64 4.68 13.55
C TRP A 9 8.56 6.11 14.07
N ALA A 10 7.99 7.04 13.29
CA ALA A 10 7.89 8.44 13.68
C ALA A 10 7.00 8.66 14.91
N ALA A 11 5.93 7.86 15.06
CA ALA A 11 5.06 7.93 16.23
C ALA A 11 5.68 7.27 17.47
N GLN A 12 6.32 6.10 17.31
CA GLN A 12 6.89 5.36 18.47
C GLN A 12 8.20 5.99 18.96
N TYR A 13 8.97 6.59 18.08
CA TYR A 13 10.29 7.16 18.37
C TYR A 13 10.42 8.61 17.89
N PRO A 14 9.58 9.54 18.41
CA PRO A 14 9.48 10.92 17.88
C PRO A 14 10.75 11.75 18.02
N ASN A 15 11.66 11.39 18.92
CA ASN A 15 12.94 12.08 19.09
C ASN A 15 14.05 11.53 18.18
N MET A 16 13.86 10.32 17.63
CA MET A 16 14.86 9.63 16.81
C MET A 16 14.67 9.95 15.32
N ILE A 17 13.41 10.09 14.89
CA ILE A 17 13.08 10.27 13.48
C ILE A 17 13.00 11.77 13.15
N LYS A 18 13.88 12.22 12.25
CA LYS A 18 13.97 13.62 11.82
C LYS A 18 13.01 13.99 10.71
N ALA A 19 12.83 13.08 9.75
CA ALA A 19 11.97 13.29 8.58
C ALA A 19 11.34 11.99 8.09
N ILE A 20 10.12 12.07 7.54
CA ILE A 20 9.45 10.97 6.84
C ILE A 20 8.76 11.46 5.57
N LEU A 21 8.73 10.61 4.55
CA LEU A 21 7.97 10.82 3.33
C LEU A 21 7.14 9.56 3.05
N PRO A 22 6.00 9.37 3.73
CA PRO A 22 5.07 8.31 3.36
C PRO A 22 4.37 8.68 2.04
N PHE A 23 4.59 7.87 1.02
CA PHE A 23 3.88 7.96 -0.24
C PHE A 23 3.02 6.72 -0.46
N CYS A 24 1.85 6.88 -1.06
CA CYS A 24 0.86 5.81 -1.26
C CYS A 24 0.66 5.00 0.03
N ALA A 25 0.42 5.67 1.16
CA ALA A 25 0.35 5.04 2.47
C ALA A 25 -0.51 5.85 3.45
N SER A 26 -0.91 5.21 4.54
CA SER A 26 -1.59 5.85 5.68
C SER A 26 -1.05 5.32 7.01
N SER A 27 -1.25 6.10 8.07
CA SER A 27 -0.84 5.75 9.43
C SER A 27 -1.73 4.71 10.09
N LYS A 28 -2.90 4.47 9.49
CA LYS A 28 -3.88 3.46 9.94
C LYS A 28 -4.59 2.85 8.73
N THR A 29 -4.76 1.54 8.73
CA THR A 29 -5.51 0.85 7.70
C THR A 29 -6.99 1.21 7.77
N SER A 30 -7.54 1.68 6.64
CA SER A 30 -8.96 1.98 6.52
C SER A 30 -9.82 0.72 6.58
N THR A 31 -11.09 0.89 6.95
CA THR A 31 -12.07 -0.22 6.92
C THR A 31 -12.22 -0.79 5.51
N HIS A 32 -12.16 0.06 4.48
CA HIS A 32 -12.24 -0.37 3.08
C HIS A 32 -11.05 -1.28 2.71
N ASN A 33 -9.83 -0.90 3.11
CA ASN A 33 -8.67 -1.77 2.91
C ASN A 33 -8.79 -3.09 3.65
N HIS A 34 -9.35 -3.07 4.86
CA HIS A 34 -9.58 -4.31 5.61
C HIS A 34 -10.50 -5.26 4.84
N VAL A 35 -11.61 -4.74 4.27
CA VAL A 35 -12.54 -5.52 3.44
C VAL A 35 -11.87 -6.08 2.19
N PHE A 36 -11.10 -5.26 1.47
CA PHE A 36 -10.33 -5.71 0.31
C PHE A 36 -9.37 -6.85 0.67
N LEU A 37 -8.59 -6.68 1.75
CA LEU A 37 -7.61 -7.67 2.21
C LEU A 37 -8.27 -8.99 2.65
N GLU A 38 -9.47 -8.97 3.22
CA GLU A 38 -10.26 -10.18 3.48
C GLU A 38 -10.69 -10.86 2.17
N GLY A 39 -11.01 -10.09 1.14
CA GLY A 39 -11.35 -10.64 -0.19
C GLY A 39 -10.19 -11.40 -0.83
N VAL A 40 -8.99 -10.83 -0.87
CA VAL A 40 -7.81 -11.52 -1.43
C VAL A 40 -7.36 -12.70 -0.57
N LYS A 41 -7.49 -12.59 0.74
CA LYS A 41 -7.27 -13.71 1.67
C LYS A 41 -8.22 -14.86 1.37
N ALA A 42 -9.51 -14.57 1.22
CA ALA A 42 -10.51 -15.58 0.91
C ALA A 42 -10.21 -16.27 -0.43
N ALA A 43 -9.83 -15.52 -1.47
CA ALA A 43 -9.44 -16.08 -2.77
C ALA A 43 -8.28 -17.07 -2.65
N LEU A 44 -7.23 -16.73 -1.88
CA LEU A 44 -6.10 -17.61 -1.67
C LEU A 44 -6.47 -18.85 -0.87
N THR A 45 -7.19 -18.68 0.24
CA THR A 45 -7.47 -19.76 1.18
C THR A 45 -8.59 -20.69 0.73
N ALA A 46 -9.29 -20.36 -0.37
CA ALA A 46 -10.25 -21.25 -1.02
C ALA A 46 -9.57 -22.46 -1.71
N ASP A 47 -8.29 -22.37 -2.01
CA ASP A 47 -7.53 -23.51 -2.52
C ASP A 47 -7.41 -24.61 -1.44
N LYS A 48 -7.97 -25.78 -1.69
CA LYS A 48 -7.92 -26.93 -0.76
C LYS A 48 -6.48 -27.32 -0.39
N LYS A 49 -5.51 -27.08 -1.27
CA LYS A 49 -4.09 -27.39 -1.02
C LYS A 49 -3.49 -26.50 0.04
N TRP A 50 -4.06 -25.31 0.31
CA TRP A 50 -3.58 -24.44 1.40
C TRP A 50 -3.70 -25.11 2.78
N ASN A 51 -4.71 -25.98 2.97
CA ASN A 51 -4.86 -26.85 4.16
C ASN A 51 -4.59 -26.10 5.49
N LYS A 52 -5.27 -24.97 5.70
CA LYS A 52 -5.12 -24.12 6.91
C LYS A 52 -3.65 -23.71 7.19
N GLY A 53 -2.85 -23.53 6.13
CA GLY A 53 -1.43 -23.16 6.23
C GLY A 53 -0.45 -24.35 6.31
N ASN A 54 -0.95 -25.60 6.35
CA ASN A 54 -0.13 -26.82 6.46
C ASN A 54 0.02 -27.52 5.11
N TYR A 55 0.49 -26.82 4.10
CA TYR A 55 0.70 -27.38 2.76
C TYR A 55 2.12 -27.94 2.57
N LYS A 56 2.21 -29.07 1.85
CA LYS A 56 3.51 -29.62 1.40
C LYS A 56 3.97 -29.04 0.06
N LYS A 57 3.01 -28.60 -0.77
CA LYS A 57 3.22 -27.93 -2.06
C LYS A 57 2.37 -26.67 -2.07
N GLN A 58 2.88 -25.58 -2.63
CA GLN A 58 2.18 -24.30 -2.71
C GLN A 58 0.76 -24.46 -3.28
N PRO A 59 -0.23 -23.75 -2.71
CA PRO A 59 -1.60 -23.69 -3.24
C PRO A 59 -1.64 -22.78 -4.47
N LEU A 60 -1.17 -23.28 -5.61
CA LEU A 60 -0.93 -22.47 -6.81
C LEU A 60 -2.18 -21.83 -7.37
N GLU A 61 -3.34 -22.50 -7.30
CA GLU A 61 -4.59 -21.94 -7.78
C GLU A 61 -5.07 -20.79 -6.88
N GLY A 62 -4.90 -20.94 -5.57
CA GLY A 62 -5.15 -19.86 -4.61
C GLY A 62 -4.22 -18.65 -4.81
N LEU A 63 -2.94 -18.88 -5.06
CA LEU A 63 -1.99 -17.82 -5.37
C LEU A 63 -2.33 -17.10 -6.68
N LYS A 64 -2.73 -17.83 -7.72
CA LYS A 64 -3.21 -17.23 -8.98
C LYS A 64 -4.48 -16.40 -8.77
N ALA A 65 -5.44 -16.92 -8.02
CA ALA A 65 -6.67 -16.21 -7.70
C ALA A 65 -6.39 -14.91 -6.93
N PHE A 66 -5.49 -14.98 -5.95
CA PHE A 66 -5.00 -13.80 -5.22
C PHE A 66 -4.44 -12.75 -6.17
N GLY A 67 -3.51 -13.12 -7.06
CA GLY A 67 -2.88 -12.18 -8.01
C GLY A 67 -3.90 -11.51 -8.92
N ARG A 68 -4.89 -12.24 -9.42
CA ARG A 68 -5.94 -11.69 -10.28
C ARG A 68 -6.82 -10.65 -9.55
N VAL A 69 -7.24 -10.95 -8.32
CA VAL A 69 -8.02 -9.99 -7.52
C VAL A 69 -7.16 -8.77 -7.18
N TYR A 70 -5.90 -8.99 -6.83
CA TYR A 70 -4.99 -7.93 -6.41
C TYR A 70 -4.70 -6.93 -7.54
N ALA A 71 -4.58 -7.40 -8.79
CA ALA A 71 -4.37 -6.55 -9.96
C ALA A 71 -5.48 -5.51 -10.14
N GLY A 72 -6.73 -5.85 -9.85
CA GLY A 72 -7.87 -4.94 -9.96
C GLY A 72 -7.86 -3.79 -8.97
N TRP A 73 -7.06 -3.88 -7.90
CA TRP A 73 -6.93 -2.87 -6.86
C TRP A 73 -5.61 -2.10 -6.92
N ALA A 74 -4.55 -2.72 -7.46
CA ALA A 74 -3.23 -2.10 -7.56
C ALA A 74 -3.17 -0.97 -8.58
N PHE A 75 -3.91 -1.12 -9.67
CA PHE A 75 -4.06 -0.08 -10.69
C PHE A 75 -5.38 0.67 -10.52
N SER A 76 -5.43 1.90 -11.02
CA SER A 76 -6.64 2.72 -11.00
C SER A 76 -7.67 2.27 -12.03
N GLN A 77 -8.91 2.77 -11.92
CA GLN A 77 -9.93 2.58 -12.94
C GLN A 77 -9.52 3.22 -14.28
N ASP A 78 -8.84 4.38 -14.24
CA ASP A 78 -8.34 5.08 -15.44
C ASP A 78 -7.29 4.25 -16.17
N PHE A 79 -6.41 3.54 -15.43
CA PHE A 79 -5.45 2.61 -16.03
C PHE A 79 -6.12 1.59 -16.95
N TYR A 80 -7.23 1.00 -16.53
CA TYR A 80 -7.97 0.02 -17.32
C TYR A 80 -8.80 0.67 -18.44
N ARG A 81 -9.45 1.80 -18.16
CA ARG A 81 -10.24 2.57 -19.14
C ARG A 81 -9.37 2.99 -20.32
N ASP A 82 -8.18 3.51 -20.06
CA ASP A 82 -7.26 4.04 -21.06
C ASP A 82 -6.32 2.97 -21.62
N LYS A 83 -6.55 1.71 -21.23
CA LYS A 83 -5.80 0.53 -21.71
C LYS A 83 -4.29 0.67 -21.51
N LEU A 84 -3.85 1.28 -20.40
CA LEU A 84 -2.43 1.55 -20.13
C LEU A 84 -1.60 0.27 -19.94
N TYR A 85 -2.23 -0.87 -19.71
CA TYR A 85 -1.56 -2.17 -19.73
C TYR A 85 -0.83 -2.45 -21.06
N LYS A 86 -1.23 -1.78 -22.16
CA LYS A 86 -0.52 -1.87 -23.44
C LYS A 86 0.90 -1.30 -23.37
N LYS A 87 1.17 -0.31 -22.49
CA LYS A 87 2.51 0.23 -22.27
C LYS A 87 3.47 -0.81 -21.65
N PHE A 88 2.92 -1.84 -21.01
CA PHE A 88 3.68 -2.98 -20.49
C PHE A 88 3.77 -4.15 -21.48
N GLY A 89 3.29 -3.97 -22.73
CA GLY A 89 3.34 -5.00 -23.76
C GLY A 89 2.13 -5.95 -23.78
N PHE A 90 1.14 -5.79 -22.89
CA PHE A 90 -0.05 -6.64 -22.86
C PHE A 90 -1.07 -6.21 -23.93
N LYS A 91 -1.59 -7.15 -24.70
CA LYS A 91 -2.59 -6.87 -25.76
C LYS A 91 -3.96 -6.52 -25.18
N ASN A 92 -4.31 -7.12 -24.05
CA ASN A 92 -5.59 -6.95 -23.37
C ASN A 92 -5.43 -7.14 -21.85
N ALA A 93 -6.48 -6.82 -21.09
CA ALA A 93 -6.46 -6.92 -19.63
C ALA A 93 -6.29 -8.37 -19.15
N GLU A 94 -6.77 -9.36 -19.90
CA GLU A 94 -6.63 -10.77 -19.52
C GLU A 94 -5.16 -11.23 -19.55
N GLU A 95 -4.35 -10.73 -20.47
CA GLU A 95 -2.91 -11.02 -20.48
C GLU A 95 -2.22 -10.44 -19.24
N LEU A 96 -2.54 -9.22 -18.83
CA LEU A 96 -2.08 -8.63 -17.58
C LEU A 96 -2.49 -9.48 -16.38
N LEU A 97 -3.76 -9.91 -16.30
CA LEU A 97 -4.26 -10.73 -15.20
C LEU A 97 -3.57 -12.10 -15.15
N LYS A 98 -3.27 -12.70 -16.30
CA LYS A 98 -2.50 -13.96 -16.36
C LYS A 98 -1.08 -13.77 -15.87
N ASP A 99 -0.44 -12.66 -16.23
CA ASP A 99 0.90 -12.33 -15.77
C ASP A 99 0.95 -12.18 -14.24
N TRP A 100 0.04 -11.40 -13.67
CA TRP A 100 -0.08 -11.25 -12.21
C TRP A 100 -0.38 -12.57 -11.49
N ALA A 101 -1.25 -13.41 -12.07
CA ALA A 101 -1.54 -14.74 -11.52
C ALA A 101 -0.28 -15.62 -11.52
N ASN A 102 0.46 -15.63 -12.62
CA ASN A 102 1.65 -16.46 -12.77
C ASN A 102 2.80 -15.96 -11.88
N ASP A 103 2.98 -14.64 -11.76
CA ASP A 103 3.96 -14.05 -10.85
C ASP A 103 3.70 -14.49 -9.40
N HIS A 104 2.45 -14.38 -8.93
CA HIS A 104 2.09 -14.79 -7.58
C HIS A 104 2.28 -16.30 -7.36
N ALA A 105 1.94 -17.13 -8.34
CA ALA A 105 2.13 -18.57 -8.23
C ALA A 105 3.62 -19.00 -8.23
N LYS A 106 4.47 -18.23 -8.93
CA LYS A 106 5.89 -18.55 -9.09
C LYS A 106 6.77 -17.99 -7.98
N ASN A 107 6.51 -16.76 -7.56
CA ASN A 107 7.46 -15.97 -6.78
C ASN A 107 7.04 -15.78 -5.32
N TRP A 108 5.82 -16.20 -4.93
CA TRP A 108 5.30 -15.94 -3.59
C TRP A 108 4.95 -17.21 -2.84
N ASP A 109 5.21 -17.21 -1.54
CA ASP A 109 4.72 -18.21 -0.61
C ASP A 109 3.36 -17.77 -0.03
N ALA A 110 2.40 -18.68 0.02
CA ALA A 110 1.03 -18.38 0.45
C ALA A 110 0.96 -17.87 1.90
N ASN A 111 1.67 -18.50 2.83
CA ASN A 111 1.66 -18.08 4.23
C ASN A 111 2.37 -16.73 4.42
N ASN A 112 3.44 -16.47 3.65
CA ASN A 112 4.11 -15.17 3.66
C ASN A 112 3.19 -14.04 3.16
N LEU A 113 2.40 -14.28 2.11
CA LEU A 113 1.38 -13.33 1.66
C LEU A 113 0.34 -13.07 2.74
N LEU A 114 -0.21 -14.12 3.35
CA LEU A 114 -1.19 -13.99 4.43
C LEU A 114 -0.63 -13.23 5.64
N SER A 115 0.64 -13.45 5.98
CA SER A 115 1.33 -12.70 7.03
C SER A 115 1.45 -11.22 6.68
N LYS A 116 1.78 -10.88 5.42
CA LYS A 116 1.80 -9.49 4.93
C LYS A 116 0.43 -8.84 4.98
N LEU A 117 -0.63 -9.55 4.56
CA LEU A 117 -2.01 -9.06 4.68
C LEU A 117 -2.37 -8.76 6.14
N LYS A 118 -2.06 -9.69 7.04
CA LYS A 118 -2.32 -9.51 8.47
C LYS A 118 -1.57 -8.30 9.04
N THR A 119 -0.31 -8.13 8.66
CA THR A 119 0.48 -6.97 9.07
C THR A 119 -0.16 -5.66 8.59
N TRP A 120 -0.63 -5.63 7.35
CA TRP A 120 -1.32 -4.46 6.81
C TRP A 120 -2.65 -4.21 7.52
N GLN A 121 -3.47 -5.24 7.75
CA GLN A 121 -4.74 -5.12 8.49
C GLN A 121 -4.55 -4.59 9.91
N LEU A 122 -3.43 -4.92 10.57
CA LEU A 122 -3.11 -4.49 11.92
C LEU A 122 -2.46 -3.10 11.99
N ASN A 123 -2.13 -2.49 10.84
CA ASN A 123 -1.49 -1.19 10.82
C ASN A 123 -2.38 -0.12 11.45
N ASP A 124 -1.95 0.36 12.60
CA ASP A 124 -2.54 1.48 13.34
C ASP A 124 -1.49 1.98 14.33
N ILE A 125 -0.96 3.18 14.11
CA ILE A 125 0.10 3.78 14.93
C ILE A 125 -0.33 4.03 16.38
N SER A 126 -1.62 4.01 16.66
CA SER A 126 -2.15 4.26 18.01
C SER A 126 -2.24 3.01 18.88
N LYS A 127 -2.10 1.82 18.29
CA LYS A 127 -2.16 0.57 19.05
C LYS A 127 -0.94 0.37 19.93
N GLY A 128 -1.17 -0.30 21.06
CA GLY A 128 -0.13 -0.60 22.03
C GLY A 128 -0.11 0.35 23.23
N PRO A 129 0.87 0.16 24.14
CA PRO A 129 0.87 0.78 25.48
C PRO A 129 1.07 2.29 25.48
N ILE A 130 1.77 2.85 24.47
CA ILE A 130 2.13 4.28 24.41
C ILE A 130 0.90 5.16 24.20
N TYR A 131 0.06 4.82 23.23
CA TYR A 131 -1.09 5.65 22.85
C TYR A 131 -2.43 5.09 23.29
N LYS A 132 -2.51 3.82 23.70
CA LYS A 132 -3.73 3.16 24.22
C LYS A 132 -4.94 3.39 23.31
N ASN A 133 -4.77 3.17 22.01
CA ASN A 133 -5.75 3.39 20.93
C ASN A 133 -6.19 4.86 20.71
N ASN A 134 -5.47 5.83 21.27
CA ASN A 134 -5.75 7.25 20.99
C ASN A 134 -5.02 7.69 19.71
N TYR A 135 -5.72 7.60 18.58
CA TYR A 135 -5.18 7.87 17.26
C TYR A 135 -4.71 9.32 17.08
N ILE A 136 -5.48 10.28 17.56
CA ILE A 136 -5.12 11.71 17.49
C ILE A 136 -3.86 11.99 18.31
N LYS A 137 -3.72 11.39 19.50
CA LYS A 137 -2.52 11.52 20.32
C LYS A 137 -1.30 10.95 19.59
N ALA A 138 -1.45 9.81 18.91
CA ALA A 138 -0.37 9.20 18.13
C ALA A 138 0.07 10.08 16.96
N LEU A 139 -0.87 10.65 16.20
CA LEU A 139 -0.56 11.60 15.11
C LEU A 139 0.15 12.86 15.64
N LYS A 140 -0.34 13.44 16.74
CA LYS A 140 0.25 14.64 17.36
C LYS A 140 1.66 14.40 17.92
N SER A 141 2.04 13.16 18.19
CA SER A 141 3.37 12.83 18.70
C SER A 141 4.45 12.86 17.62
N ILE A 142 4.08 12.80 16.33
CA ILE A 142 5.02 12.83 15.21
C ILE A 142 5.66 14.21 15.12
N ARG A 143 6.97 14.28 15.43
CA ARG A 143 7.79 15.52 15.40
C ARG A 143 8.59 15.65 14.12
N ALA A 144 8.72 14.56 13.37
CA ALA A 144 9.45 14.52 12.12
C ALA A 144 8.92 15.54 11.10
N LYS A 145 9.81 16.18 10.32
CA LYS A 145 9.41 16.91 9.10
C LYS A 145 8.74 15.90 8.16
N THR A 146 7.48 16.13 7.80
CA THR A 146 6.66 15.10 7.13
C THR A 146 6.13 15.62 5.81
N ILE A 147 6.35 14.89 4.72
CA ILE A 147 5.67 15.12 3.45
C ILE A 147 4.76 13.92 3.20
N LEU A 148 3.44 14.17 3.18
CA LEU A 148 2.40 13.21 2.86
C LEU A 148 2.18 13.26 1.34
N MET A 149 2.51 12.19 0.63
CA MET A 149 2.46 12.14 -0.84
C MET A 149 1.53 11.02 -1.34
N PRO A 150 0.20 11.18 -1.21
CA PRO A 150 -0.76 10.22 -1.77
C PRO A 150 -0.82 10.32 -3.29
N CYS A 151 -1.21 9.22 -3.95
CA CYS A 151 -1.70 9.25 -5.31
C CYS A 151 -3.24 9.38 -5.29
N ASN A 152 -3.80 10.35 -6.02
CA ASN A 152 -5.24 10.60 -6.01
C ASN A 152 -6.07 9.42 -6.54
N GLN A 153 -5.52 8.66 -7.49
CA GLN A 153 -6.16 7.49 -8.08
C GLN A 153 -5.84 6.18 -7.36
N ASP A 154 -5.11 6.22 -6.23
CA ASP A 154 -4.81 5.03 -5.43
C ASP A 154 -6.11 4.48 -4.80
N LEU A 155 -6.41 3.20 -5.05
CA LEU A 155 -7.58 2.53 -4.49
C LEU A 155 -7.35 2.00 -3.08
N TYR A 156 -6.08 1.91 -2.66
CA TYR A 156 -5.73 1.43 -1.31
C TYR A 156 -5.67 2.57 -0.30
N PHE A 157 -4.90 3.62 -0.61
CA PHE A 157 -4.57 4.71 0.31
C PHE A 157 -5.09 6.03 -0.23
N ARG A 158 -6.26 6.42 0.26
CA ARG A 158 -6.97 7.60 -0.21
C ARG A 158 -6.31 8.88 0.29
N THR A 159 -6.32 9.89 -0.58
CA THR A 159 -5.86 11.26 -0.24
C THR A 159 -6.60 11.82 0.97
N GLU A 160 -7.86 11.43 1.19
CA GLU A 160 -8.67 11.84 2.32
C GLU A 160 -8.09 11.40 3.67
N ASP A 161 -7.51 10.20 3.75
CA ASP A 161 -6.83 9.72 4.96
C ASP A 161 -5.64 10.63 5.29
N ASN A 162 -4.82 10.97 4.28
CA ASN A 162 -3.69 11.88 4.48
C ASN A 162 -4.12 13.33 4.77
N LYS A 163 -5.25 13.79 4.21
CA LYS A 163 -5.85 15.08 4.59
C LYS A 163 -6.23 15.12 6.08
N PHE A 164 -6.77 14.02 6.59
CA PHE A 164 -7.08 13.89 8.00
C PHE A 164 -5.81 13.90 8.86
N GLU A 165 -4.81 13.08 8.51
CA GLU A 165 -3.53 12.97 9.22
C GLU A 165 -2.80 14.32 9.29
N LYS A 166 -2.79 15.08 8.18
CA LYS A 166 -2.19 16.42 8.11
C LYS A 166 -2.72 17.39 9.18
N LYS A 167 -4.00 17.26 9.57
CA LYS A 167 -4.59 18.16 10.59
C LYS A 167 -3.92 18.03 11.97
N PHE A 168 -3.28 16.89 12.23
CA PHE A 168 -2.74 16.57 13.56
C PHE A 168 -1.22 16.45 13.59
N ILE A 169 -0.55 16.26 12.44
CA ILE A 169 0.91 16.21 12.34
C ILE A 169 1.41 17.65 12.12
N SER A 170 1.96 18.28 13.16
CA SER A 170 2.27 19.71 13.19
C SER A 170 3.25 20.16 12.09
N ARG A 171 4.27 19.36 11.77
CA ARG A 171 5.31 19.67 10.78
C ARG A 171 5.07 18.94 9.46
N SER A 172 3.82 18.97 8.94
CA SER A 172 3.47 18.23 7.74
C SER A 172 3.01 19.11 6.58
N SER A 173 3.32 18.68 5.37
CA SER A 173 2.75 19.17 4.12
C SER A 173 2.09 18.02 3.36
N LEU A 174 0.99 18.31 2.66
CA LEU A 174 0.26 17.36 1.82
C LEU A 174 0.54 17.68 0.36
N ARG A 175 1.03 16.70 -0.40
CA ARG A 175 1.42 16.84 -1.81
C ARG A 175 0.87 15.67 -2.62
N PRO A 176 -0.43 15.68 -2.90
CA PRO A 176 -1.04 14.63 -3.72
C PRO A 176 -0.50 14.68 -5.15
N VAL A 177 -0.38 13.52 -5.76
CA VAL A 177 0.04 13.35 -7.17
C VAL A 177 -1.07 12.65 -7.91
N ASP A 178 -1.37 13.14 -9.12
CA ASP A 178 -2.28 12.47 -10.04
C ASP A 178 -1.52 11.46 -10.87
N SER A 179 -1.98 10.22 -10.88
CA SER A 179 -1.42 9.17 -11.73
C SER A 179 -2.46 8.10 -12.07
N PRO A 180 -2.67 7.82 -13.36
CA PRO A 180 -3.57 6.75 -13.77
C PRO A 180 -3.08 5.35 -13.37
N PHE A 181 -1.82 5.22 -12.93
CA PHE A 181 -1.28 3.95 -12.43
C PHE A 181 -1.78 3.59 -11.02
N GLY A 182 -2.47 4.50 -10.32
CA GLY A 182 -2.99 4.26 -8.98
C GLY A 182 -1.87 3.97 -7.98
N HIS A 183 -2.00 2.89 -7.19
CA HIS A 183 -0.95 2.49 -6.24
C HIS A 183 0.37 2.15 -6.92
N CYS A 184 0.29 1.57 -8.12
CA CYS A 184 1.47 1.20 -8.91
C CYS A 184 2.24 2.39 -9.49
N ALA A 185 1.76 3.63 -9.35
CA ALA A 185 2.54 4.83 -9.65
C ALA A 185 3.84 4.90 -8.84
N ALA A 186 3.81 4.33 -7.64
CA ALA A 186 4.96 4.26 -6.74
C ALA A 186 6.04 3.23 -7.13
N ASN A 187 5.75 2.37 -8.11
CA ASN A 187 6.73 1.40 -8.61
C ASN A 187 7.70 2.10 -9.57
N PRO A 188 9.01 1.92 -9.40
CA PRO A 188 10.01 2.52 -10.30
C PRO A 188 9.74 2.18 -11.77
N GLY A 189 9.83 3.19 -12.64
CA GLY A 189 9.63 3.05 -14.07
C GLY A 189 8.18 3.18 -14.57
N ASN A 190 7.18 3.10 -13.69
CA ASN A 190 5.78 3.15 -14.12
C ASN A 190 5.32 4.57 -14.46
N ASP A 191 5.65 5.56 -13.62
CA ASP A 191 5.20 6.94 -13.80
C ASP A 191 6.31 7.94 -13.55
N LYS A 192 6.85 8.50 -14.63
CA LYS A 192 7.93 9.51 -14.58
C LYS A 192 7.53 10.79 -13.83
N ASN A 193 6.24 11.18 -13.86
CA ASN A 193 5.78 12.36 -13.12
C ASN A 193 5.79 12.08 -11.62
N PHE A 194 5.32 10.90 -11.20
CA PHE A 194 5.37 10.47 -9.80
C PHE A 194 6.83 10.43 -9.30
N GLU A 195 7.74 9.83 -10.06
CA GLU A 195 9.17 9.76 -9.73
C GLU A 195 9.80 11.16 -9.58
N LYS A 196 9.52 12.07 -10.52
CA LYS A 196 10.00 13.46 -10.45
C LYS A 196 9.50 14.18 -9.20
N GLN A 197 8.23 14.02 -8.83
CA GLN A 197 7.67 14.60 -7.62
C GLN A 197 8.27 13.98 -6.36
N LEU A 198 8.48 12.66 -6.36
CA LEU A 198 9.12 11.94 -5.26
C LEU A 198 10.56 12.43 -5.05
N ASP A 199 11.36 12.51 -6.11
CA ASP A 199 12.75 13.02 -6.06
C ASP A 199 12.80 14.46 -5.52
N LYS A 200 11.94 15.35 -6.01
CA LYS A 200 11.81 16.72 -5.50
C LYS A 200 11.51 16.75 -4.00
N ASN A 201 10.57 15.95 -3.56
CA ASN A 201 10.13 15.90 -2.15
C ASN A 201 11.24 15.31 -1.24
N ILE A 202 11.98 14.31 -1.72
CA ILE A 202 13.14 13.76 -1.01
C ILE A 202 14.23 14.84 -0.83
N LYS A 203 14.60 15.54 -1.90
CA LYS A 203 15.58 16.63 -1.85
C LYS A 203 15.18 17.71 -0.86
N GLU A 204 13.90 18.10 -0.83
CA GLU A 204 13.40 19.09 0.14
C GLU A 204 13.44 18.60 1.59
N LEU A 205 13.25 17.31 1.84
CA LEU A 205 13.34 16.76 3.19
C LEU A 205 14.77 16.68 3.71
N LEU A 206 15.75 16.49 2.82
CA LEU A 206 17.16 16.33 3.17
C LEU A 206 17.89 17.67 3.34
N ASN A 207 17.34 18.76 2.80
CA ASN A 207 17.81 20.13 2.99
C ASN A 207 17.05 20.81 4.15
#